data_8b1578cef72606f6e5e7410b88cd22be
#
_entry.id   8b1578cef72606f6e5e7410b88cd22be
#
_cell.length_a   1.000
_cell.length_b   1.000
_cell.length_c   1.000
_cell.angle_alpha   90.00
_cell.angle_beta   90.00
_cell.angle_gamma   90.00
#
_symmetry.space_group_name_H-M   'P 1'
#
loop_
_entity.id
_entity.type
_entity.pdbx_description
1 polymer ?
#
loop_
_entity_poly.entity_id
_entity_poly.type
_entity_poly.pdbx_seq_one_letter_code
_entity_poly.pdbx_strand_id
1 'polypeptide(L)'
;YMYRGVAWHNLRKYEEAMADYAQAIALEPRDAYVYANRGITEAEMGDFKAAEKDYSKALMIDSKLVAAYLNRAVVREKLDDWEGAMADCSSAIRLNMFSDDAFGLRGYLWFQHKEYHNAIEDFNRALKANPENKRILMSRAMVWYEMKKYPEVLNDYSEVIRIDSNYIYAYYNRAMLRAEVGEKNAAIRDLDKVVEMNPDNILIYFNRGLLKMDIRDWYGAYDDFTESIHL
;
A
#
# COMPACT_ATOMS: atom_id res chain seq x y z
N TYR A 1 -8.86 -28.00 -13.49
CA TYR A 1 -8.08 -27.93 -12.24
C TYR A 1 -7.64 -26.51 -11.93
N MET A 2 -6.94 -25.78 -12.81
CA MET A 2 -6.43 -24.42 -12.53
C MET A 2 -7.51 -23.48 -11.96
N TYR A 3 -8.64 -23.30 -12.65
CA TYR A 3 -9.72 -22.43 -12.18
C TYR A 3 -10.37 -22.89 -10.86
N ARG A 4 -10.41 -24.21 -10.61
CA ARG A 4 -10.88 -24.75 -9.34
C ARG A 4 -9.85 -24.47 -8.23
N GLY A 5 -8.56 -24.56 -8.52
CA GLY A 5 -7.49 -24.15 -7.62
C GLY A 5 -7.58 -22.68 -7.23
N VAL A 6 -7.85 -21.78 -8.20
CA VAL A 6 -8.10 -20.35 -7.92
C VAL A 6 -9.34 -20.15 -7.03
N ALA A 7 -10.40 -20.92 -7.24
CA ALA A 7 -11.59 -20.86 -6.38
C ALA A 7 -11.29 -21.32 -4.94
N TRP A 8 -10.52 -22.40 -4.78
CA TRP A 8 -10.05 -22.87 -3.46
C TRP A 8 -9.17 -21.84 -2.76
N HIS A 9 -8.22 -21.21 -3.48
CA HIS A 9 -7.40 -20.12 -2.98
C HIS A 9 -8.26 -18.97 -2.41
N ASN A 10 -9.25 -18.50 -3.19
CA ASN A 10 -10.16 -17.43 -2.72
C ASN A 10 -11.02 -17.82 -1.51
N LEU A 11 -11.28 -19.12 -1.32
CA LEU A 11 -11.92 -19.66 -0.13
C LEU A 11 -10.94 -19.90 1.04
N ARG A 12 -9.66 -19.51 0.87
CA ARG A 12 -8.55 -19.76 1.81
C ARG A 12 -8.29 -21.24 2.12
N LYS A 13 -8.70 -22.11 1.20
CA LYS A 13 -8.43 -23.56 1.24
C LYS A 13 -7.19 -23.86 0.42
N TYR A 14 -6.04 -23.50 1.01
CA TYR A 14 -4.77 -23.49 0.27
C TYR A 14 -4.27 -24.87 -0.07
N GLU A 15 -4.47 -25.89 0.78
CA GLU A 15 -4.09 -27.28 0.51
C GLU A 15 -4.85 -27.84 -0.69
N GLU A 16 -6.15 -27.59 -0.78
CA GLU A 16 -6.97 -28.02 -1.92
C GLU A 16 -6.58 -27.27 -3.21
N ALA A 17 -6.24 -25.96 -3.08
CA ALA A 17 -5.73 -25.18 -4.21
C ALA A 17 -4.41 -25.76 -4.74
N MET A 18 -3.47 -26.06 -3.85
CA MET A 18 -2.17 -26.65 -4.19
C MET A 18 -2.31 -28.02 -4.86
N ALA A 19 -3.24 -28.87 -4.38
CA ALA A 19 -3.51 -30.16 -5.01
C ALA A 19 -4.04 -30.00 -6.45
N ASP A 20 -4.94 -29.04 -6.67
CA ASP A 20 -5.48 -28.76 -8.00
C ASP A 20 -4.44 -28.15 -8.95
N TYR A 21 -3.59 -27.25 -8.48
CA TYR A 21 -2.49 -26.75 -9.29
C TYR A 21 -1.47 -27.82 -9.65
N ALA A 22 -1.19 -28.76 -8.73
CA ALA A 22 -0.31 -29.90 -9.04
C ALA A 22 -0.90 -30.77 -10.15
N GLN A 23 -2.21 -31.03 -10.13
CA GLN A 23 -2.90 -31.77 -11.21
C GLN A 23 -2.89 -30.98 -12.52
N ALA A 24 -3.14 -29.68 -12.48
CA ALA A 24 -3.08 -28.84 -13.67
C ALA A 24 -1.68 -28.87 -14.32
N ILE A 25 -0.62 -28.76 -13.52
CA ILE A 25 0.77 -28.82 -14.00
C ILE A 25 1.11 -30.21 -14.57
N ALA A 26 0.60 -31.29 -13.97
CA ALA A 26 0.82 -32.65 -14.49
C ALA A 26 0.19 -32.83 -15.88
N LEU A 27 -0.96 -32.20 -16.15
CA LEU A 27 -1.66 -32.24 -17.42
C LEU A 27 -1.06 -31.28 -18.46
N GLU A 28 -0.75 -30.06 -18.04
CA GLU A 28 -0.26 -28.99 -18.91
C GLU A 28 0.99 -28.31 -18.30
N PRO A 29 2.18 -28.94 -18.38
CA PRO A 29 3.39 -28.46 -17.70
C PRO A 29 4.00 -27.18 -18.31
N ARG A 30 3.39 -26.63 -19.37
CA ARG A 30 3.78 -25.37 -20.02
C ARG A 30 2.72 -24.29 -19.90
N ASP A 31 1.77 -24.40 -18.99
CA ASP A 31 0.85 -23.32 -18.68
C ASP A 31 1.48 -22.38 -17.63
N ALA A 32 1.92 -21.22 -18.07
CA ALA A 32 2.55 -20.19 -17.21
C ALA A 32 1.61 -19.68 -16.12
N TYR A 33 0.30 -19.61 -16.40
CA TYR A 33 -0.68 -19.10 -15.43
C TYR A 33 -0.87 -20.03 -14.24
N VAL A 34 -0.76 -21.33 -14.42
CA VAL A 34 -0.87 -22.29 -13.31
C VAL A 34 0.26 -22.08 -12.30
N TYR A 35 1.50 -21.91 -12.78
CA TYR A 35 2.63 -21.60 -11.91
C TYR A 35 2.46 -20.24 -11.23
N ALA A 36 2.04 -19.21 -11.95
CA ALA A 36 1.80 -17.91 -11.36
C ALA A 36 0.75 -17.94 -10.24
N ASN A 37 -0.38 -18.63 -10.46
CA ASN A 37 -1.44 -18.77 -9.46
C ASN A 37 -1.01 -19.63 -8.26
N ARG A 38 -0.22 -20.68 -8.48
CA ARG A 38 0.35 -21.47 -7.37
C ARG A 38 1.32 -20.59 -6.54
N GLY A 39 2.17 -19.84 -7.20
CA GLY A 39 3.07 -18.89 -6.53
C GLY A 39 2.35 -17.84 -5.69
N ILE A 40 1.17 -17.35 -6.13
CA ILE A 40 0.34 -16.46 -5.30
C ILE A 40 -0.10 -17.20 -4.03
N THR A 41 -0.56 -18.44 -4.15
CA THR A 41 -1.00 -19.25 -3.00
C THR A 41 0.15 -19.54 -2.04
N GLU A 42 1.32 -19.91 -2.57
CA GLU A 42 2.53 -20.16 -1.78
C GLU A 42 2.98 -18.89 -1.01
N ALA A 43 2.92 -17.73 -1.66
CA ALA A 43 3.24 -16.45 -1.03
C ALA A 43 2.27 -16.11 0.13
N GLU A 44 0.98 -16.36 -0.03
CA GLU A 44 0.00 -16.18 1.05
C GLU A 44 0.16 -17.18 2.21
N MET A 45 0.66 -18.38 1.90
CA MET A 45 1.05 -19.37 2.92
C MET A 45 2.38 -19.00 3.63
N GLY A 46 3.09 -17.99 3.14
CA GLY A 46 4.39 -17.56 3.66
C GLY A 46 5.59 -18.34 3.10
N ASP A 47 5.39 -19.25 2.15
CA ASP A 47 6.49 -19.95 1.48
C ASP A 47 7.02 -19.12 0.30
N PHE A 48 7.74 -18.05 0.64
CA PHE A 48 8.29 -17.12 -0.35
C PHE A 48 9.30 -17.76 -1.29
N LYS A 49 10.04 -18.81 -0.84
CA LYS A 49 11.00 -19.48 -1.71
C LYS A 49 10.32 -20.34 -2.77
N ALA A 50 9.25 -21.03 -2.41
CA ALA A 50 8.45 -21.79 -3.39
C ALA A 50 7.79 -20.82 -4.38
N ALA A 51 7.19 -19.73 -3.89
CA ALA A 51 6.55 -18.71 -4.72
C ALA A 51 7.53 -18.08 -5.73
N GLU A 52 8.75 -17.72 -5.32
CA GLU A 52 9.78 -17.19 -6.22
C GLU A 52 10.13 -18.19 -7.34
N LYS A 53 10.26 -19.47 -6.99
CA LYS A 53 10.54 -20.53 -7.95
C LYS A 53 9.41 -20.68 -8.96
N ASP A 54 8.18 -20.63 -8.52
CA ASP A 54 7.01 -20.76 -9.38
C ASP A 54 6.83 -19.55 -10.29
N TYR A 55 6.98 -18.32 -9.79
CA TYR A 55 6.99 -17.14 -10.65
C TYR A 55 8.14 -17.19 -11.67
N SER A 56 9.31 -17.65 -11.27
CA SER A 56 10.44 -17.82 -12.18
C SER A 56 10.13 -18.84 -13.27
N LYS A 57 9.44 -19.94 -12.93
CA LYS A 57 8.97 -20.93 -13.91
C LYS A 57 7.92 -20.36 -14.85
N ALA A 58 6.95 -19.58 -14.33
CA ALA A 58 5.96 -18.88 -15.13
C ALA A 58 6.63 -17.97 -16.16
N LEU A 59 7.59 -17.17 -15.73
CA LEU A 59 8.33 -16.22 -16.58
C LEU A 59 9.28 -16.88 -17.58
N MET A 60 9.77 -18.09 -17.30
CA MET A 60 10.51 -18.92 -18.28
C MET A 60 9.58 -19.42 -19.41
N ILE A 61 8.31 -19.66 -19.12
CA ILE A 61 7.32 -20.13 -20.09
C ILE A 61 6.76 -18.94 -20.87
N ASP A 62 6.36 -17.88 -20.18
CA ASP A 62 5.87 -16.64 -20.77
C ASP A 62 6.53 -15.41 -20.11
N SER A 63 7.55 -14.88 -20.78
CA SER A 63 8.30 -13.72 -20.33
C SER A 63 7.52 -12.38 -20.41
N LYS A 64 6.25 -12.38 -20.83
CA LYS A 64 5.42 -11.17 -20.93
C LYS A 64 4.41 -11.03 -19.79
N LEU A 65 4.41 -11.94 -18.82
CA LEU A 65 3.52 -11.91 -17.67
C LEU A 65 3.93 -10.80 -16.68
N VAL A 66 3.43 -9.58 -16.89
CA VAL A 66 3.72 -8.41 -16.02
C VAL A 66 3.40 -8.71 -14.57
N ALA A 67 2.25 -9.32 -14.28
CA ALA A 67 1.84 -9.67 -12.92
C ALA A 67 2.84 -10.64 -12.23
N ALA A 68 3.41 -11.59 -12.97
CA ALA A 68 4.39 -12.52 -12.41
C ALA A 68 5.70 -11.81 -12.02
N TYR A 69 6.14 -10.81 -12.79
CA TYR A 69 7.27 -9.97 -12.39
C TYR A 69 6.96 -9.19 -11.11
N LEU A 70 5.80 -8.54 -11.03
CA LEU A 70 5.44 -7.74 -9.85
C LEU A 70 5.30 -8.59 -8.60
N ASN A 71 4.63 -9.74 -8.70
CA ASN A 71 4.48 -10.66 -7.57
C ASN A 71 5.83 -11.24 -7.15
N ARG A 72 6.72 -11.58 -8.10
CA ARG A 72 8.07 -12.06 -7.78
C ARG A 72 8.91 -10.94 -7.13
N ALA A 73 8.76 -9.69 -7.57
CA ALA A 73 9.43 -8.56 -6.93
C ALA A 73 9.02 -8.41 -5.46
N VAL A 74 7.72 -8.54 -5.15
CA VAL A 74 7.22 -8.52 -3.77
C VAL A 74 7.81 -9.67 -2.94
N VAL A 75 7.84 -10.86 -3.50
CA VAL A 75 8.42 -12.04 -2.83
C VAL A 75 9.92 -11.88 -2.61
N ARG A 76 10.65 -11.35 -3.58
CA ARG A 76 12.09 -11.09 -3.48
C ARG A 76 12.42 -10.04 -2.42
N GLU A 77 11.58 -9.01 -2.28
CA GLU A 77 11.70 -8.07 -1.18
C GLU A 77 11.57 -8.77 0.18
N LYS A 78 10.64 -9.73 0.33
CA LYS A 78 10.49 -10.54 1.56
C LYS A 78 11.66 -11.50 1.80
N LEU A 79 12.41 -11.84 0.76
CA LEU A 79 13.61 -12.68 0.81
C LEU A 79 14.92 -11.85 0.90
N ASP A 80 14.81 -10.53 1.09
CA ASP A 80 15.94 -9.58 1.11
C ASP A 80 16.74 -9.55 -0.21
N ASP A 81 16.16 -10.03 -1.33
CA ASP A 81 16.73 -9.89 -2.68
C ASP A 81 16.27 -8.58 -3.34
N TRP A 82 16.80 -7.47 -2.85
CA TRP A 82 16.45 -6.15 -3.35
C TRP A 82 16.82 -5.96 -4.83
N GLU A 83 17.99 -6.42 -5.26
CA GLU A 83 18.46 -6.27 -6.64
C GLU A 83 17.54 -7.04 -7.62
N GLY A 84 17.15 -8.25 -7.25
CA GLY A 84 16.21 -9.05 -8.02
C GLY A 84 14.82 -8.41 -8.08
N ALA A 85 14.33 -7.85 -6.97
CA ALA A 85 13.05 -7.15 -6.93
C ALA A 85 13.04 -5.92 -7.85
N MET A 86 14.11 -5.11 -7.83
CA MET A 86 14.28 -3.93 -8.69
C MET A 86 14.37 -4.30 -10.17
N ALA A 87 15.06 -5.40 -10.51
CA ALA A 87 15.16 -5.91 -11.87
C ALA A 87 13.79 -6.37 -12.41
N ASP A 88 13.00 -7.02 -11.56
CA ASP A 88 11.64 -7.46 -11.90
C ASP A 88 10.70 -6.26 -12.13
N CYS A 89 10.67 -5.28 -11.24
CA CYS A 89 9.92 -4.03 -11.46
C CYS A 89 10.32 -3.34 -12.78
N SER A 90 11.62 -3.27 -13.06
CA SER A 90 12.13 -2.67 -14.29
C SER A 90 11.72 -3.47 -15.54
N SER A 91 11.60 -4.80 -15.42
CA SER A 91 11.08 -5.66 -16.49
C SER A 91 9.58 -5.45 -16.72
N ALA A 92 8.80 -5.34 -15.64
CA ALA A 92 7.38 -5.00 -15.70
C ALA A 92 7.15 -3.64 -16.39
N ILE A 93 7.93 -2.62 -16.04
CA ILE A 93 7.88 -1.28 -16.66
C ILE A 93 8.21 -1.33 -18.15
N ARG A 94 9.22 -2.11 -18.57
CA ARG A 94 9.53 -2.26 -20.01
C ARG A 94 8.39 -2.90 -20.80
N LEU A 95 7.65 -3.81 -20.19
CA LEU A 95 6.50 -4.46 -20.81
C LEU A 95 5.26 -3.57 -20.81
N ASN A 96 5.08 -2.75 -19.80
CA ASN A 96 3.98 -1.78 -19.70
C ASN A 96 4.49 -0.47 -19.08
N MET A 97 4.82 0.49 -19.94
CA MET A 97 5.33 1.80 -19.56
C MET A 97 4.30 2.71 -18.86
N PHE A 98 3.04 2.28 -18.78
CA PHE A 98 1.96 3.01 -18.11
C PHE A 98 1.44 2.27 -16.87
N SER A 99 2.17 1.27 -16.38
CA SER A 99 1.79 0.53 -15.19
C SER A 99 2.05 1.36 -13.93
N ASP A 100 0.99 1.90 -13.34
CA ASP A 100 1.06 2.58 -12.04
C ASP A 100 1.51 1.62 -10.93
N ASP A 101 1.10 0.34 -10.96
CA ASP A 101 1.54 -0.68 -10.03
C ASP A 101 3.06 -0.95 -10.11
N ALA A 102 3.62 -1.02 -11.32
CA ALA A 102 5.04 -1.31 -11.49
C ALA A 102 5.93 -0.14 -11.01
N PHE A 103 5.56 1.08 -11.37
CA PHE A 103 6.23 2.28 -10.85
C PHE A 103 5.98 2.43 -9.34
N GLY A 104 4.76 2.18 -8.86
CA GLY A 104 4.43 2.25 -7.44
C GLY A 104 5.24 1.28 -6.60
N LEU A 105 5.37 0.02 -7.03
CA LEU A 105 6.18 -0.97 -6.33
C LEU A 105 7.67 -0.59 -6.34
N ARG A 106 8.23 -0.16 -7.49
CA ARG A 106 9.63 0.24 -7.56
C ARG A 106 9.90 1.50 -6.73
N GLY A 107 8.97 2.46 -6.73
CA GLY A 107 9.04 3.64 -5.87
C GLY A 107 9.04 3.28 -4.38
N TYR A 108 8.25 2.29 -3.99
CA TYR A 108 8.26 1.76 -2.62
C TYR A 108 9.60 1.11 -2.27
N LEU A 109 10.17 0.29 -3.15
CA LEU A 109 11.48 -0.32 -2.95
C LEU A 109 12.59 0.74 -2.81
N TRP A 110 12.58 1.80 -3.63
CA TRP A 110 13.48 2.95 -3.48
C TRP A 110 13.33 3.62 -2.13
N PHE A 111 12.09 3.81 -1.66
CA PHE A 111 11.81 4.40 -0.35
C PHE A 111 12.41 3.58 0.80
N GLN A 112 12.25 2.25 0.78
CA GLN A 112 12.80 1.36 1.79
C GLN A 112 14.34 1.46 1.87
N HIS A 113 15.00 1.72 0.75
CA HIS A 113 16.45 1.95 0.68
C HIS A 113 16.86 3.42 0.85
N LYS A 114 15.92 4.29 1.26
CA LYS A 114 16.14 5.74 1.50
C LYS A 114 16.57 6.52 0.25
N GLU A 115 16.35 5.97 -0.92
CA GLU A 115 16.58 6.60 -2.21
C GLU A 115 15.38 7.49 -2.60
N TYR A 116 15.14 8.53 -1.78
CA TYR A 116 13.92 9.33 -1.79
C TYR A 116 13.64 10.00 -3.14
N HIS A 117 14.66 10.50 -3.83
CA HIS A 117 14.49 11.16 -5.12
C HIS A 117 14.01 10.17 -6.20
N ASN A 118 14.58 8.97 -6.23
CA ASN A 118 14.17 7.91 -7.13
C ASN A 118 12.74 7.44 -6.82
N ALA A 119 12.40 7.34 -5.53
CA ALA A 119 11.04 7.00 -5.10
C ALA A 119 10.01 8.02 -5.60
N ILE A 120 10.28 9.33 -5.43
CA ILE A 120 9.41 10.41 -5.90
C ILE A 120 9.25 10.39 -7.43
N GLU A 121 10.33 10.15 -8.18
CA GLU A 121 10.25 10.06 -9.64
C GLU A 121 9.30 8.93 -10.07
N ASP A 122 9.44 7.76 -9.49
CA ASP A 122 8.59 6.61 -9.81
C ASP A 122 7.13 6.83 -9.37
N PHE A 123 6.87 7.38 -8.17
CA PHE A 123 5.52 7.73 -7.75
C PHE A 123 4.88 8.80 -8.66
N ASN A 124 5.66 9.77 -9.12
CA ASN A 124 5.15 10.76 -10.09
C ASN A 124 4.78 10.11 -11.43
N ARG A 125 5.54 9.12 -11.90
CA ARG A 125 5.21 8.35 -13.10
C ARG A 125 3.96 7.50 -12.90
N ALA A 126 3.83 6.85 -11.74
CA ALA A 126 2.63 6.11 -11.38
C ALA A 126 1.38 7.02 -11.36
N LEU A 127 1.46 8.19 -10.74
CA LEU A 127 0.35 9.14 -10.66
C LEU A 127 0.06 9.84 -12.00
N LYS A 128 1.02 9.91 -12.91
CA LYS A 128 0.76 10.35 -14.29
C LYS A 128 -0.09 9.34 -15.06
N ALA A 129 0.11 8.05 -14.79
CA ALA A 129 -0.69 6.96 -15.39
C ALA A 129 -2.06 6.84 -14.71
N ASN A 130 -2.11 6.96 -13.39
CA ASN A 130 -3.34 6.87 -12.60
C ASN A 130 -3.36 7.96 -11.51
N PRO A 131 -3.88 9.16 -11.82
CA PRO A 131 -3.89 10.30 -10.89
C PRO A 131 -4.73 10.06 -9.62
N GLU A 132 -5.67 9.13 -9.66
CA GLU A 132 -6.58 8.83 -8.53
C GLU A 132 -6.11 7.66 -7.67
N ASN A 133 -4.90 7.16 -7.87
CA ASN A 133 -4.35 6.08 -7.04
C ASN A 133 -3.99 6.59 -5.64
N LYS A 134 -4.97 6.48 -4.71
CA LYS A 134 -4.82 6.90 -3.32
C LYS A 134 -3.63 6.25 -2.62
N ARG A 135 -3.35 4.97 -2.91
CA ARG A 135 -2.22 4.25 -2.33
C ARG A 135 -0.88 4.90 -2.70
N ILE A 136 -0.72 5.29 -3.97
CA ILE A 136 0.50 5.95 -4.43
C ILE A 136 0.63 7.36 -3.83
N LEU A 137 -0.47 8.13 -3.75
CA LEU A 137 -0.47 9.44 -3.09
C LEU A 137 -0.04 9.32 -1.62
N MET A 138 -0.60 8.36 -0.87
CA MET A 138 -0.20 8.11 0.52
C MET A 138 1.28 7.70 0.64
N SER A 139 1.76 6.83 -0.25
CA SER A 139 3.17 6.41 -0.26
C SER A 139 4.11 7.57 -0.61
N ARG A 140 3.72 8.43 -1.57
CA ARG A 140 4.51 9.62 -1.92
C ARG A 140 4.54 10.64 -0.77
N ALA A 141 3.43 10.83 -0.07
CA ALA A 141 3.36 11.67 1.12
C ALA A 141 4.34 11.20 2.20
N MET A 142 4.49 9.89 2.41
CA MET A 142 5.48 9.35 3.35
C MET A 142 6.92 9.75 2.95
N VAL A 143 7.25 9.66 1.66
CA VAL A 143 8.59 10.08 1.18
C VAL A 143 8.80 11.58 1.36
N TRP A 144 7.80 12.40 1.02
CA TRP A 144 7.86 13.84 1.23
C TRP A 144 8.04 14.20 2.71
N TYR A 145 7.40 13.45 3.62
CA TYR A 145 7.55 13.64 5.06
C TYR A 145 8.99 13.38 5.51
N GLU A 146 9.61 12.27 5.08
CA GLU A 146 11.02 11.97 5.38
C GLU A 146 11.97 13.04 4.83
N MET A 147 11.62 13.64 3.70
CA MET A 147 12.37 14.77 3.11
C MET A 147 12.03 16.12 3.76
N LYS A 148 11.13 16.16 4.76
CA LYS A 148 10.63 17.38 5.43
C LYS A 148 9.96 18.38 4.47
N LYS A 149 9.37 17.88 3.40
CA LYS A 149 8.63 18.65 2.39
C LYS A 149 7.14 18.69 2.79
N TYR A 150 6.84 19.33 3.91
CA TYR A 150 5.52 19.34 4.53
C TYR A 150 4.38 19.90 3.64
N PRO A 151 4.59 20.95 2.85
CA PRO A 151 3.57 21.43 1.91
C PRO A 151 3.16 20.34 0.89
N GLU A 152 4.11 19.57 0.37
CA GLU A 152 3.88 18.49 -0.56
C GLU A 152 3.10 17.33 0.10
N VAL A 153 3.41 17.02 1.36
CA VAL A 153 2.66 16.02 2.15
C VAL A 153 1.20 16.43 2.32
N LEU A 154 0.95 17.68 2.72
CA LEU A 154 -0.40 18.22 2.91
C LEU A 154 -1.20 18.24 1.60
N ASN A 155 -0.53 18.48 0.47
CA ASN A 155 -1.14 18.41 -0.84
C ASN A 155 -1.57 16.98 -1.18
N ASP A 156 -0.69 15.98 -1.00
CA ASP A 156 -1.01 14.59 -1.31
C ASP A 156 -2.16 14.06 -0.44
N TYR A 157 -2.18 14.36 0.87
CA TYR A 157 -3.32 14.00 1.72
C TYR A 157 -4.61 14.71 1.29
N SER A 158 -4.53 15.96 0.85
CA SER A 158 -5.69 16.71 0.35
C SER A 158 -6.24 16.11 -0.93
N GLU A 159 -5.38 15.63 -1.83
CA GLU A 159 -5.80 14.91 -3.03
C GLU A 159 -6.45 13.56 -2.68
N VAL A 160 -5.92 12.80 -1.72
CA VAL A 160 -6.57 11.58 -1.24
C VAL A 160 -7.98 11.86 -0.73
N ILE A 161 -8.16 12.93 0.05
CA ILE A 161 -9.47 13.35 0.59
C ILE A 161 -10.42 13.82 -0.53
N ARG A 162 -9.90 14.50 -1.56
CA ARG A 162 -10.68 14.90 -2.73
C ARG A 162 -11.22 13.68 -3.49
N ILE A 163 -10.39 12.63 -3.64
CA ILE A 163 -10.75 11.39 -4.34
C ILE A 163 -11.73 10.56 -3.49
N ASP A 164 -11.49 10.51 -2.18
CA ASP A 164 -12.28 9.71 -1.24
C ASP A 164 -12.48 10.49 0.06
N SER A 165 -13.61 11.16 0.16
CA SER A 165 -13.97 11.98 1.31
C SER A 165 -14.19 11.18 2.61
N ASN A 166 -14.17 9.85 2.53
CA ASN A 166 -14.28 8.96 3.70
C ASN A 166 -12.95 8.27 4.04
N TYR A 167 -11.85 8.70 3.44
CA TYR A 167 -10.54 8.10 3.72
C TYR A 167 -9.96 8.61 5.04
N ILE A 168 -10.33 7.96 6.12
CA ILE A 168 -10.07 8.37 7.50
C ILE A 168 -8.57 8.61 7.79
N TYR A 169 -7.69 7.76 7.24
CA TYR A 169 -6.24 7.87 7.45
C TYR A 169 -5.64 9.15 6.86
N ALA A 170 -6.19 9.66 5.76
CA ALA A 170 -5.69 10.90 5.17
C ALA A 170 -6.05 12.12 6.04
N TYR A 171 -7.25 12.16 6.60
CA TYR A 171 -7.62 13.21 7.56
C TYR A 171 -6.77 13.15 8.82
N TYR A 172 -6.61 11.96 9.40
CA TYR A 172 -5.83 11.80 10.61
C TYR A 172 -4.36 12.21 10.41
N ASN A 173 -3.71 11.69 9.37
CA ASN A 173 -2.30 12.01 9.08
C ASN A 173 -2.12 13.49 8.73
N ARG A 174 -3.08 14.09 7.99
CA ARG A 174 -3.05 15.53 7.69
C ARG A 174 -3.23 16.36 8.95
N ALA A 175 -4.10 15.96 9.86
CA ALA A 175 -4.29 16.63 11.15
C ALA A 175 -3.01 16.61 11.99
N MET A 176 -2.35 15.44 12.09
CA MET A 176 -1.11 15.32 12.85
C MET A 176 -0.01 16.20 12.28
N LEU A 177 0.16 16.21 10.97
CA LEU A 177 1.14 17.09 10.33
C LEU A 177 0.78 18.57 10.51
N ARG A 178 -0.50 18.96 10.36
CA ARG A 178 -0.95 20.34 10.62
C ARG A 178 -0.67 20.78 12.04
N ALA A 179 -0.85 19.90 13.00
CA ALA A 179 -0.52 20.16 14.39
C ALA A 179 1.00 20.41 14.57
N GLU A 180 1.83 19.57 13.94
CA GLU A 180 3.29 19.69 13.96
C GLU A 180 3.78 21.03 13.37
N VAL A 181 3.18 21.47 12.26
CA VAL A 181 3.55 22.74 11.61
C VAL A 181 2.84 23.97 12.20
N GLY A 182 2.06 23.81 13.26
CA GLY A 182 1.40 24.89 13.99
C GLY A 182 0.01 25.30 13.46
N GLU A 183 -0.53 24.61 12.47
CA GLU A 183 -1.87 24.85 11.91
C GLU A 183 -2.99 24.21 12.76
N LYS A 184 -2.99 24.49 14.09
CA LYS A 184 -3.82 23.78 15.08
C LYS A 184 -5.31 23.81 14.79
N ASN A 185 -5.86 24.96 14.38
CA ASN A 185 -7.29 25.05 14.02
C ASN A 185 -7.66 24.19 12.80
N ALA A 186 -6.75 24.07 11.83
CA ALA A 186 -6.98 23.20 10.66
C ALA A 186 -6.84 21.71 11.04
N ALA A 187 -5.94 21.39 11.96
CA ALA A 187 -5.79 20.06 12.51
C ALA A 187 -7.06 19.60 13.26
N ILE A 188 -7.64 20.48 14.10
CA ILE A 188 -8.89 20.20 14.82
C ILE A 188 -10.02 19.90 13.84
N ARG A 189 -10.18 20.70 12.76
CA ARG A 189 -11.22 20.44 11.74
C ARG A 189 -11.04 19.08 11.05
N ASP A 190 -9.81 18.65 10.81
CA ASP A 190 -9.56 17.32 10.25
C ASP A 190 -9.91 16.22 11.27
N LEU A 191 -9.59 16.41 12.56
CA LEU A 191 -9.96 15.46 13.61
C LEU A 191 -11.48 15.44 13.86
N ASP A 192 -12.19 16.56 13.67
CA ASP A 192 -13.66 16.57 13.69
C ASP A 192 -14.22 15.58 12.66
N LYS A 193 -13.66 15.57 11.44
CA LYS A 193 -14.04 14.60 10.41
C LYS A 193 -13.68 13.15 10.79
N VAL A 194 -12.56 12.95 11.46
CA VAL A 194 -12.18 11.61 11.94
C VAL A 194 -13.15 11.12 13.02
N VAL A 195 -13.57 11.98 13.95
CA VAL A 195 -14.59 11.64 14.97
C VAL A 195 -15.93 11.32 14.33
N GLU A 196 -16.38 12.12 13.34
CA GLU A 196 -17.63 11.83 12.61
C GLU A 196 -17.61 10.43 11.96
N MET A 197 -16.46 9.97 11.47
CA MET A 197 -16.32 8.67 10.79
C MET A 197 -16.04 7.49 11.74
N ASN A 198 -15.43 7.76 12.88
CA ASN A 198 -15.08 6.74 13.88
C ASN A 198 -15.22 7.30 15.30
N PRO A 199 -16.50 7.39 15.77
CA PRO A 199 -16.80 8.02 17.06
C PRO A 199 -16.33 7.22 18.28
N ASP A 200 -15.97 5.94 18.13
CA ASP A 200 -15.59 5.08 19.24
C ASP A 200 -14.06 5.04 19.47
N ASN A 201 -13.29 5.89 18.79
CA ASN A 201 -11.82 5.88 18.89
C ASN A 201 -11.30 6.88 19.95
N ILE A 202 -10.97 6.35 21.11
CA ILE A 202 -10.44 7.08 22.27
C ILE A 202 -9.30 8.03 21.91
N LEU A 203 -8.33 7.57 21.11
CA LEU A 203 -7.12 8.33 20.78
C LEU A 203 -7.43 9.60 19.98
N ILE A 204 -8.50 9.61 19.20
CA ILE A 204 -8.86 10.77 18.39
C ILE A 204 -9.37 11.91 19.28
N TYR A 205 -10.25 11.61 20.23
CA TYR A 205 -10.70 12.58 21.21
C TYR A 205 -9.55 13.12 22.04
N PHE A 206 -8.68 12.23 22.53
CA PHE A 206 -7.52 12.63 23.30
C PHE A 206 -6.61 13.60 22.52
N ASN A 207 -6.26 13.28 21.27
CA ASN A 207 -5.41 14.14 20.43
C ASN A 207 -6.10 15.47 20.11
N ARG A 208 -7.43 15.46 19.83
CA ARG A 208 -8.18 16.69 19.58
C ARG A 208 -8.28 17.54 20.83
N GLY A 209 -8.51 16.94 22.00
CA GLY A 209 -8.51 17.62 23.29
C GLY A 209 -7.20 18.31 23.59
N LEU A 210 -6.05 17.67 23.33
CA LEU A 210 -4.73 18.32 23.47
C LEU A 210 -4.59 19.54 22.56
N LEU A 211 -5.02 19.45 21.30
CA LEU A 211 -4.96 20.60 20.39
C LEU A 211 -5.89 21.73 20.81
N LYS A 212 -7.09 21.42 21.34
CA LYS A 212 -8.01 22.42 21.88
C LYS A 212 -7.41 23.10 23.13
N MET A 213 -6.75 22.36 24.01
CA MET A 213 -5.99 22.97 25.12
C MET A 213 -4.93 23.95 24.62
N ASP A 214 -4.19 23.60 23.59
CA ASP A 214 -3.13 24.41 23.01
C ASP A 214 -3.64 25.74 22.43
N ILE A 215 -4.89 25.78 21.95
CA ILE A 215 -5.55 27.00 21.46
C ILE A 215 -6.42 27.67 22.54
N ARG A 216 -6.35 27.19 23.79
CA ARG A 216 -7.12 27.68 24.96
C ARG A 216 -8.63 27.47 24.85
N ASP A 217 -9.10 26.54 24.08
CA ASP A 217 -10.48 26.05 24.08
C ASP A 217 -10.67 25.02 25.21
N TRP A 218 -10.76 25.56 26.43
CA TRP A 218 -10.83 24.72 27.65
C TRP A 218 -12.09 23.86 27.73
N TYR A 219 -13.23 24.40 27.28
CA TYR A 219 -14.49 23.65 27.30
C TYR A 219 -14.49 22.51 26.28
N GLY A 220 -14.08 22.81 25.05
CA GLY A 220 -13.97 21.77 24.03
C GLY A 220 -12.93 20.70 24.37
N ALA A 221 -11.83 21.07 25.06
CA ALA A 221 -10.86 20.10 25.55
C ALA A 221 -11.44 19.22 26.67
N TYR A 222 -12.19 19.83 27.62
CA TYR A 222 -12.85 19.09 28.68
C TYR A 222 -13.86 18.05 28.13
N ASP A 223 -14.67 18.45 27.15
CA ASP A 223 -15.62 17.55 26.50
C ASP A 223 -14.92 16.36 25.83
N ASP A 224 -13.84 16.64 25.07
CA ASP A 224 -13.06 15.60 24.40
C ASP A 224 -12.40 14.62 25.38
N PHE A 225 -11.79 15.13 26.47
CA PHE A 225 -11.21 14.24 27.49
C PHE A 225 -12.27 13.45 28.26
N THR A 226 -13.46 14.04 28.47
CA THR A 226 -14.57 13.34 29.08
C THR A 226 -15.01 12.19 28.21
N GLU A 227 -15.19 12.42 26.89
CA GLU A 227 -15.54 11.36 25.95
C GLU A 227 -14.44 10.26 25.90
N SER A 228 -13.16 10.64 25.90
CA SER A 228 -12.05 9.68 25.89
C SER A 228 -11.96 8.83 27.18
N ILE A 229 -12.58 9.25 28.28
CA ILE A 229 -12.66 8.50 29.55
C ILE A 229 -13.88 7.57 29.53
N HIS A 230 -14.98 7.96 28.88
CA HIS A 230 -16.22 7.18 28.81
C HIS A 230 -16.16 6.02 27.82
N LEU A 231 -15.35 6.11 26.76
CA LEU A 231 -15.09 5.06 25.78
C LEU A 231 -14.08 4.03 26.31
#